data_b647cea8af9216c0479253c5a6192143
#
_entry.id   b647cea8af9216c0479253c5a6192143
#
_cell.length_a   1.000
_cell.length_b   1.000
_cell.length_c   1.000
_cell.angle_alpha   90.00
_cell.angle_beta   90.00
_cell.angle_gamma   90.00
#
_symmetry.space_group_name_H-M   'P 1'
#
loop_
_entity.id
_entity.type
_entity.pdbx_description
1 polymer ?
#
loop_
_entity_poly.entity_id
_entity_poly.type
_entity_poly.pdbx_seq_one_letter_code
_entity_poly.pdbx_strand_id
1 'polypeptide(L)'
;MHIAGKEVVMEYIEVSGKTVDETKVQDVKPESKTEVMSDEEIERRIRTFLADMFKAMDMEVEVKINFNKKDECVDVELLGNNMGVLIGKRGQTLDSIQYLISLVVNKGKEKYVRIKVDTENYRNRRKETLENLAKNIAYKVKRSKHPVSLEPMNPYERRIIHAALQNDKYVSTRSEGEEPFRHVVIFIDKDKAENR
;
A
#
# COMPACT_ATOMS: atom_id res chain seq x y z
N MET A 1 -36.68 27.26 24.57
CA MET A 1 -35.64 27.78 23.62
C MET A 1 -35.44 26.71 22.57
N HIS A 2 -36.14 26.87 21.42
CA HIS A 2 -36.17 25.87 20.31
C HIS A 2 -34.97 26.15 19.40
N ILE A 3 -34.21 25.13 19.11
CA ILE A 3 -33.25 25.17 18.03
C ILE A 3 -33.75 24.24 16.92
N ALA A 4 -34.21 24.86 15.83
CA ALA A 4 -34.70 24.19 14.65
C ALA A 4 -33.59 23.53 13.87
N GLY A 5 -33.72 22.23 13.60
CA GLY A 5 -32.92 21.49 12.63
C GLY A 5 -33.31 21.92 11.22
N LYS A 6 -32.32 22.27 10.39
CA LYS A 6 -32.50 22.43 8.95
C LYS A 6 -32.45 21.07 8.29
N GLU A 7 -33.59 20.58 7.84
CA GLU A 7 -33.66 19.50 6.85
C GLU A 7 -33.17 20.01 5.51
N VAL A 8 -32.22 19.28 4.92
CA VAL A 8 -31.80 19.48 3.53
C VAL A 8 -32.73 18.65 2.66
N VAL A 9 -33.71 19.33 2.04
CA VAL A 9 -34.60 18.73 1.05
C VAL A 9 -33.84 18.62 -0.24
N MET A 10 -33.60 17.39 -0.73
CA MET A 10 -33.15 17.16 -2.10
C MET A 10 -34.37 17.28 -3.03
N GLU A 11 -34.40 18.33 -3.84
CA GLU A 11 -35.37 18.46 -4.94
C GLU A 11 -34.95 17.52 -6.08
N TYR A 12 -35.79 16.53 -6.36
CA TYR A 12 -35.76 15.76 -7.59
C TYR A 12 -36.49 16.54 -8.68
N ILE A 13 -35.77 16.87 -9.77
CA ILE A 13 -36.39 17.43 -10.96
C ILE A 13 -36.91 16.26 -11.81
N GLU A 14 -38.23 16.06 -11.82
CA GLU A 14 -38.90 15.22 -12.82
C GLU A 14 -38.91 15.93 -14.15
N VAL A 15 -38.17 15.43 -15.13
CA VAL A 15 -38.29 15.85 -16.52
C VAL A 15 -39.23 14.87 -17.24
N SER A 16 -40.50 15.24 -17.40
CA SER A 16 -41.44 14.50 -18.23
C SER A 16 -41.19 14.81 -19.73
N GLY A 17 -40.97 13.73 -20.47
CA GLY A 17 -40.60 13.80 -21.87
C GLY A 17 -41.69 14.31 -22.82
N LYS A 18 -41.29 15.09 -23.80
CA LYS A 18 -41.94 15.18 -25.13
C LYS A 18 -40.89 15.19 -26.22
N THR A 19 -41.03 14.18 -27.07
CA THR A 19 -40.62 14.09 -28.49
C THR A 19 -39.37 14.83 -28.97
N VAL A 20 -38.45 13.96 -29.41
CA VAL A 20 -37.27 14.27 -30.23
C VAL A 20 -37.65 15.05 -31.47
N ASP A 21 -37.12 16.26 -31.62
CA ASP A 21 -37.02 16.92 -32.89
C ASP A 21 -35.54 17.31 -33.14
N GLU A 22 -35.14 17.09 -34.36
CA GLU A 22 -33.75 17.09 -34.81
C GLU A 22 -33.05 18.45 -34.57
N THR A 23 -32.28 18.52 -33.52
CA THR A 23 -31.28 19.58 -33.35
C THR A 23 -29.90 18.98 -33.55
N LYS A 24 -29.21 19.41 -34.61
CA LYS A 24 -27.82 19.04 -34.92
C LYS A 24 -26.97 18.99 -33.66
N VAL A 25 -26.63 17.79 -33.23
CA VAL A 25 -25.55 17.58 -32.30
C VAL A 25 -24.28 17.97 -33.05
N GLN A 26 -23.76 19.15 -32.78
CA GLN A 26 -22.38 19.43 -33.10
C GLN A 26 -21.54 18.46 -32.26
N ASP A 27 -20.85 17.57 -32.96
CA ASP A 27 -19.83 16.70 -32.38
C ASP A 27 -18.75 17.56 -31.73
N VAL A 28 -18.95 17.92 -30.47
CA VAL A 28 -17.86 18.32 -29.60
C VAL A 28 -17.11 17.05 -29.27
N LYS A 29 -16.17 16.67 -30.14
CA LYS A 29 -15.12 15.73 -29.76
C LYS A 29 -14.51 16.24 -28.45
N PRO A 30 -14.52 15.48 -27.35
CA PRO A 30 -13.62 15.76 -26.27
C PRO A 30 -12.22 15.51 -26.84
N GLU A 31 -11.48 16.57 -27.16
CA GLU A 31 -10.04 16.46 -27.28
C GLU A 31 -9.50 16.07 -25.92
N SER A 32 -9.53 14.77 -25.61
CA SER A 32 -8.72 14.21 -24.55
C SER A 32 -7.26 14.30 -25.03
N LYS A 33 -6.65 15.45 -24.82
CA LYS A 33 -5.19 15.51 -24.75
C LYS A 33 -4.80 14.58 -23.63
N THR A 34 -4.34 13.42 -24.00
CA THR A 34 -3.65 12.46 -23.09
C THR A 34 -2.36 13.16 -22.65
N GLU A 35 -2.47 14.06 -21.68
CA GLU A 35 -1.30 14.67 -21.08
C GLU A 35 -0.62 13.59 -20.22
N VAL A 36 0.37 12.95 -20.85
CA VAL A 36 1.37 12.18 -20.12
C VAL A 36 2.04 13.18 -19.17
N MET A 37 1.83 13.03 -17.88
CA MET A 37 2.43 13.90 -16.88
C MET A 37 3.95 13.85 -17.01
N SER A 38 4.61 15.00 -17.11
CA SER A 38 6.06 15.06 -17.13
C SER A 38 6.64 14.61 -15.79
N ASP A 39 7.87 14.07 -15.82
CA ASP A 39 8.60 13.68 -14.60
C ASP A 39 8.72 14.87 -13.62
N GLU A 40 8.87 16.08 -14.13
CA GLU A 40 8.94 17.32 -13.36
C GLU A 40 7.63 17.62 -12.59
N GLU A 41 6.49 17.40 -13.23
CA GLU A 41 5.19 17.59 -12.59
C GLU A 41 4.93 16.53 -11.50
N ILE A 42 5.37 15.28 -11.73
CA ILE A 42 5.31 14.21 -10.73
C ILE A 42 6.17 14.61 -9.53
N GLU A 43 7.42 15.00 -9.77
CA GLU A 43 8.34 15.42 -8.72
C GLU A 43 7.78 16.61 -7.92
N ARG A 44 7.25 17.62 -8.61
CA ARG A 44 6.65 18.80 -7.97
C ARG A 44 5.51 18.41 -7.02
N ARG A 45 4.59 17.54 -7.46
CA ARG A 45 3.47 17.06 -6.63
C ARG A 45 3.94 16.32 -5.40
N ILE A 46 4.92 15.42 -5.56
CA ILE A 46 5.50 14.67 -4.44
C ILE A 46 6.16 15.62 -3.44
N ARG A 47 7.02 16.53 -3.91
CA ARG A 47 7.74 17.46 -3.03
C ARG A 47 6.80 18.41 -2.30
N THR A 48 5.81 18.97 -2.97
CA THR A 48 4.83 19.87 -2.33
C THR A 48 4.06 19.14 -1.23
N PHE A 49 3.52 17.95 -1.54
CA PHE A 49 2.77 17.16 -0.56
C PHE A 49 3.62 16.77 0.66
N LEU A 50 4.85 16.29 0.42
CA LEU A 50 5.74 15.87 1.50
C LEU A 50 6.22 17.06 2.34
N ALA A 51 6.51 18.21 1.72
CA ALA A 51 6.92 19.41 2.43
C ALA A 51 5.82 19.90 3.39
N ASP A 52 4.57 19.94 2.94
CA ASP A 52 3.42 20.34 3.77
C ASP A 52 3.20 19.33 4.92
N MET A 53 3.31 18.05 4.64
CA MET A 53 3.16 16.98 5.63
C MET A 53 4.25 17.04 6.70
N PHE A 54 5.53 17.11 6.30
CA PHE A 54 6.65 17.14 7.26
C PHE A 54 6.69 18.43 8.06
N LYS A 55 6.31 19.56 7.44
CA LYS A 55 6.14 20.82 8.16
C LYS A 55 5.06 20.72 9.26
N ALA A 56 3.94 20.08 8.95
CA ALA A 56 2.88 19.87 9.94
C ALA A 56 3.28 18.88 11.06
N MET A 57 4.23 17.99 10.81
CA MET A 57 4.79 17.04 11.78
C MET A 57 6.01 17.59 12.54
N ASP A 58 6.45 18.82 12.25
CA ASP A 58 7.67 19.42 12.79
C ASP A 58 8.92 18.55 12.57
N MET A 59 9.06 18.02 11.37
CA MET A 59 10.15 17.12 10.98
C MET A 59 10.96 17.68 9.81
N GLU A 60 12.27 17.60 9.93
CA GLU A 60 13.21 17.90 8.84
C GLU A 60 13.57 16.61 8.12
N VAL A 61 13.08 16.47 6.88
CA VAL A 61 13.27 15.28 6.05
C VAL A 61 13.77 15.69 4.66
N GLU A 62 14.92 15.14 4.25
CA GLU A 62 15.41 15.24 2.89
C GLU A 62 14.67 14.22 2.01
N VAL A 63 14.17 14.68 0.85
CA VAL A 63 13.42 13.83 -0.09
C VAL A 63 14.25 13.67 -1.36
N LYS A 64 14.68 12.44 -1.65
CA LYS A 64 15.30 12.04 -2.91
C LYS A 64 14.32 11.31 -3.79
N ILE A 65 14.22 11.72 -5.06
CA ILE A 65 13.27 11.16 -6.02
C ILE A 65 14.07 10.65 -7.23
N ASN A 66 13.89 9.39 -7.57
CA ASN A 66 14.52 8.74 -8.70
C ASN A 66 13.47 8.11 -9.63
N PHE A 67 13.51 8.44 -10.91
CA PHE A 67 12.63 7.86 -11.92
C PHE A 67 13.24 6.59 -12.49
N ASN A 68 12.71 5.44 -12.10
CA ASN A 68 13.16 4.15 -12.59
C ASN A 68 12.39 3.76 -13.86
N LYS A 69 12.99 4.04 -15.01
CA LYS A 69 12.37 3.76 -16.32
C LYS A 69 12.24 2.27 -16.63
N LYS A 70 13.06 1.38 -16.00
CA LYS A 70 12.97 -0.07 -16.20
C LYS A 70 11.74 -0.67 -15.53
N ASP A 71 11.45 -0.22 -14.31
CA ASP A 71 10.34 -0.73 -13.49
C ASP A 71 9.07 0.11 -13.64
N GLU A 72 9.09 1.14 -14.48
CA GLU A 72 8.03 2.15 -14.63
C GLU A 72 7.52 2.65 -13.27
N CYS A 73 8.45 3.00 -12.38
CA CYS A 73 8.13 3.48 -11.05
C CYS A 73 8.99 4.67 -10.64
N VAL A 74 8.46 5.42 -9.67
CA VAL A 74 9.18 6.52 -9.01
C VAL A 74 9.58 6.04 -7.63
N ASP A 75 10.87 5.98 -7.38
CA ASP A 75 11.44 5.62 -6.09
C ASP A 75 11.67 6.91 -5.28
N VAL A 76 11.05 6.99 -4.11
CA VAL A 76 11.15 8.12 -3.17
C VAL A 76 11.86 7.65 -1.92
N GLU A 77 13.05 8.19 -1.65
CA GLU A 77 13.81 7.91 -0.45
C GLU A 77 13.72 9.08 0.53
N LEU A 78 13.32 8.78 1.76
CA LEU A 78 13.20 9.74 2.85
C LEU A 78 14.39 9.61 3.79
N LEU A 79 15.11 10.72 4.01
CA LEU A 79 16.33 10.77 4.81
C LEU A 79 16.21 11.85 5.89
N GLY A 80 16.66 11.56 7.09
CA GLY A 80 16.63 12.53 8.18
C GLY A 80 16.86 11.89 9.53
N ASN A 81 16.58 12.66 10.58
CA ASN A 81 16.63 12.18 11.94
C ASN A 81 15.30 11.53 12.33
N ASN A 82 15.35 10.53 13.23
CA ASN A 82 14.15 9.89 13.79
C ASN A 82 13.22 9.24 12.75
N MET A 83 13.78 8.67 11.69
CA MET A 83 13.00 8.01 10.62
C MET A 83 12.10 6.88 11.12
N GLY A 84 12.35 6.34 12.31
CA GLY A 84 11.47 5.37 12.96
C GLY A 84 10.01 5.81 13.09
N VAL A 85 9.75 7.12 13.23
CA VAL A 85 8.39 7.69 13.27
C VAL A 85 7.70 7.50 11.91
N LEU A 86 8.43 7.73 10.81
CA LEU A 86 7.92 7.56 9.43
C LEU A 86 7.78 6.09 9.04
N ILE A 87 8.58 5.21 9.62
CA ILE A 87 8.41 3.77 9.47
C ILE A 87 7.14 3.32 10.20
N GLY A 88 7.00 3.72 11.46
CA GLY A 88 5.90 3.30 12.32
C GLY A 88 5.94 1.82 12.69
N LYS A 89 4.83 1.32 13.24
CA LYS A 89 4.74 -0.09 13.64
C LYS A 89 4.78 -0.99 12.41
N ARG A 90 5.87 -1.72 12.24
CA ARG A 90 6.07 -2.67 11.10
C ARG A 90 5.92 -2.04 9.72
N GLY A 91 6.28 -0.77 9.56
CA GLY A 91 6.20 -0.09 8.27
C GLY A 91 4.82 0.42 7.89
N GLN A 92 3.83 0.37 8.78
CA GLN A 92 2.46 0.82 8.48
C GLN A 92 2.38 2.31 8.15
N THR A 93 3.14 3.16 8.85
CA THR A 93 3.18 4.59 8.54
C THR A 93 3.81 4.82 7.17
N LEU A 94 4.90 4.13 6.88
CA LEU A 94 5.57 4.22 5.58
C LEU A 94 4.67 3.77 4.43
N ASP A 95 3.89 2.71 4.61
CA ASP A 95 2.91 2.24 3.63
C ASP A 95 1.77 3.25 3.43
N SER A 96 1.33 3.90 4.51
CA SER A 96 0.31 4.96 4.45
C SER A 96 0.80 6.19 3.71
N ILE A 97 2.04 6.62 3.96
CA ILE A 97 2.68 7.74 3.25
C ILE A 97 2.78 7.40 1.75
N GLN A 98 3.25 6.20 1.40
CA GLN A 98 3.31 5.76 0.01
C GLN A 98 1.94 5.79 -0.66
N TYR A 99 0.90 5.32 0.03
CA TYR A 99 -0.46 5.34 -0.49
C TYR A 99 -0.97 6.77 -0.75
N LEU A 100 -0.76 7.69 0.20
CA LEU A 100 -1.15 9.09 0.05
C LEU A 100 -0.42 9.77 -1.12
N ILE A 101 0.88 9.57 -1.25
CA ILE A 101 1.65 10.07 -2.39
C ILE A 101 1.08 9.51 -3.70
N SER A 102 0.78 8.21 -3.74
CA SER A 102 0.20 7.57 -4.92
C SER A 102 -1.14 8.20 -5.30
N LEU A 103 -1.99 8.55 -4.34
CA LEU A 103 -3.25 9.26 -4.59
C LEU A 103 -3.02 10.66 -5.14
N VAL A 104 -2.11 11.42 -4.54
CA VAL A 104 -1.80 12.81 -4.96
C VAL A 104 -1.26 12.84 -6.39
N VAL A 105 -0.32 11.94 -6.71
CA VAL A 105 0.30 11.87 -8.04
C VAL A 105 -0.69 11.42 -9.10
N ASN A 106 -1.52 10.41 -8.80
CA ASN A 106 -2.42 9.80 -9.78
C ASN A 106 -3.80 10.47 -9.88
N LYS A 107 -4.07 11.52 -9.08
CA LYS A 107 -5.35 12.24 -9.13
C LYS A 107 -5.60 12.82 -10.53
N GLY A 108 -6.70 12.40 -11.16
CA GLY A 108 -7.12 12.88 -12.48
C GLY A 108 -6.27 12.36 -13.65
N LYS A 109 -5.58 11.22 -13.50
CA LYS A 109 -4.72 10.63 -14.53
C LYS A 109 -5.30 9.31 -15.05
N GLU A 110 -5.15 9.11 -16.37
CA GLU A 110 -5.51 7.85 -17.01
C GLU A 110 -4.41 6.78 -16.85
N LYS A 111 -3.13 7.19 -16.97
CA LYS A 111 -2.00 6.29 -16.78
C LYS A 111 -1.52 6.35 -15.33
N TYR A 112 -1.58 5.20 -14.65
CA TYR A 112 -1.15 5.06 -13.25
C TYR A 112 0.38 5.07 -13.14
N VAL A 113 0.89 5.97 -12.29
CA VAL A 113 2.31 6.05 -11.92
C VAL A 113 2.53 5.27 -10.62
N ARG A 114 3.38 4.25 -10.68
CA ARG A 114 3.74 3.47 -9.50
C ARG A 114 4.73 4.25 -8.65
N ILE A 115 4.43 4.39 -7.36
CA ILE A 115 5.31 5.04 -6.38
C ILE A 115 5.83 3.99 -5.40
N LYS A 116 7.12 4.03 -5.10
CA LYS A 116 7.74 3.28 -4.01
C LYS A 116 8.38 4.28 -3.05
N VAL A 117 8.06 4.15 -1.77
CA VAL A 117 8.64 4.98 -0.71
C VAL A 117 9.43 4.10 0.23
N ASP A 118 10.66 4.50 0.53
CA ASP A 118 11.50 3.81 1.52
C ASP A 118 12.28 4.82 2.36
N THR A 119 12.79 4.37 3.48
CA THR A 119 13.69 5.10 4.36
C THR A 119 14.68 4.13 4.99
N GLU A 120 15.98 4.48 4.99
CA GLU A 120 17.03 3.67 5.59
C GLU A 120 17.04 2.19 5.15
N ASN A 121 16.61 1.91 3.92
CA ASN A 121 16.48 0.54 3.41
C ASN A 121 15.62 -0.35 4.32
N TYR A 122 14.57 0.22 4.94
CA TYR A 122 13.72 -0.47 5.89
C TYR A 122 13.06 -1.71 5.29
N ARG A 123 12.56 -1.63 4.06
CA ARG A 123 11.82 -2.74 3.43
C ARG A 123 12.69 -3.99 3.30
N ASN A 124 13.95 -3.86 2.92
CA ASN A 124 14.87 -5.01 2.84
C ASN A 124 15.23 -5.54 4.22
N ARG A 125 15.56 -4.67 5.18
CA ARG A 125 15.85 -5.09 6.58
C ARG A 125 14.65 -5.81 7.20
N ARG A 126 13.42 -5.32 6.93
CA ARG A 126 12.19 -5.94 7.42
C ARG A 126 11.96 -7.31 6.81
N LYS A 127 12.20 -7.46 5.50
CA LYS A 127 12.13 -8.74 4.80
C LYS A 127 13.08 -9.77 5.43
N GLU A 128 14.34 -9.43 5.64
CA GLU A 128 15.33 -10.28 6.27
C GLU A 128 14.92 -10.69 7.69
N THR A 129 14.39 -9.75 8.47
CA THR A 129 13.85 -10.01 9.81
C THR A 129 12.71 -11.03 9.76
N LEU A 130 11.79 -10.94 8.81
CA LEU A 130 10.67 -11.87 8.66
C LEU A 130 11.14 -13.25 8.19
N GLU A 131 12.11 -13.33 7.29
CA GLU A 131 12.71 -14.59 6.85
C GLU A 131 13.42 -15.31 8.02
N ASN A 132 14.16 -14.57 8.83
CA ASN A 132 14.81 -15.13 10.03
C ASN A 132 13.80 -15.56 11.09
N LEU A 133 12.75 -14.76 11.31
CA LEU A 133 11.63 -15.13 12.19
C LEU A 133 11.00 -16.45 11.74
N ALA A 134 10.70 -16.57 10.44
CA ALA A 134 10.12 -17.79 9.88
C ALA A 134 10.98 -19.03 10.16
N LYS A 135 12.30 -18.94 9.90
CA LYS A 135 13.24 -20.05 10.17
C LYS A 135 13.30 -20.41 11.67
N ASN A 136 13.36 -19.41 12.54
CA ASN A 136 13.40 -19.63 13.99
C ASN A 136 12.12 -20.30 14.51
N ILE A 137 10.96 -19.84 14.03
CA ILE A 137 9.68 -20.45 14.42
C ILE A 137 9.54 -21.86 13.84
N ALA A 138 9.96 -22.08 12.59
CA ALA A 138 9.98 -23.43 12.00
C ALA A 138 10.83 -24.41 12.85
N TYR A 139 12.00 -23.97 13.33
CA TYR A 139 12.82 -24.78 14.24
C TYR A 139 12.09 -25.08 15.56
N LYS A 140 11.43 -24.08 16.15
CA LYS A 140 10.62 -24.25 17.36
C LYS A 140 9.49 -25.26 17.15
N VAL A 141 8.74 -25.15 16.03
CA VAL A 141 7.65 -26.06 15.67
C VAL A 141 8.17 -27.50 15.48
N LYS A 142 9.31 -27.68 14.80
CA LYS A 142 9.94 -29.01 14.63
C LYS A 142 10.27 -29.66 15.96
N ARG A 143 10.74 -28.89 16.95
CA ARG A 143 11.12 -29.36 18.26
C ARG A 143 9.93 -29.63 19.17
N SER A 144 8.96 -28.69 19.23
CA SER A 144 7.82 -28.78 20.12
C SER A 144 6.69 -29.65 19.58
N LYS A 145 6.65 -29.89 18.26
CA LYS A 145 5.56 -30.57 17.55
C LYS A 145 4.19 -29.84 17.63
N HIS A 146 4.17 -28.63 18.15
CA HIS A 146 2.96 -27.83 18.26
C HIS A 146 2.97 -26.69 17.23
N PRO A 147 1.81 -26.38 16.62
CA PRO A 147 1.71 -25.23 15.70
C PRO A 147 1.95 -23.93 16.46
N VAL A 148 2.48 -22.95 15.75
CA VAL A 148 2.72 -21.59 16.27
C VAL A 148 2.04 -20.59 15.37
N SER A 149 1.16 -19.79 15.95
CA SER A 149 0.54 -18.63 15.30
C SER A 149 1.42 -17.41 15.48
N LEU A 150 1.66 -16.70 14.40
CA LEU A 150 2.37 -15.43 14.42
C LEU A 150 1.39 -14.27 14.70
N GLU A 151 1.93 -13.10 14.93
CA GLU A 151 1.09 -11.92 15.07
C GLU A 151 0.49 -11.50 13.72
N PRO A 152 -0.66 -10.79 13.72
CA PRO A 152 -1.25 -10.23 12.51
C PRO A 152 -0.26 -9.38 11.71
N MET A 153 -0.26 -9.54 10.39
CA MET A 153 0.61 -8.83 9.49
C MET A 153 -0.04 -8.64 8.11
N ASN A 154 0.44 -7.67 7.36
CA ASN A 154 -0.10 -7.36 6.04
C ASN A 154 0.11 -8.51 5.02
N PRO A 155 -0.62 -8.53 3.89
CA PRO A 155 -0.53 -9.62 2.91
C PRO A 155 0.88 -9.81 2.31
N TYR A 156 1.65 -8.74 2.18
CA TYR A 156 3.01 -8.81 1.66
C TYR A 156 3.95 -9.51 2.65
N GLU A 157 3.89 -9.18 3.94
CA GLU A 157 4.67 -9.81 5.00
C GLU A 157 4.34 -11.30 5.14
N ARG A 158 3.03 -11.67 5.07
CA ARG A 158 2.62 -13.08 5.09
C ARG A 158 3.21 -13.86 3.93
N ARG A 159 3.28 -13.25 2.74
CA ARG A 159 3.90 -13.86 1.55
C ARG A 159 5.40 -14.12 1.74
N ILE A 160 6.12 -13.23 2.41
CA ILE A 160 7.55 -13.42 2.73
C ILE A 160 7.73 -14.67 3.58
N ILE A 161 6.93 -14.85 4.64
CA ILE A 161 7.01 -16.00 5.53
C ILE A 161 6.65 -17.29 4.80
N HIS A 162 5.59 -17.29 3.97
CA HIS A 162 5.23 -18.44 3.15
C HIS A 162 6.37 -18.84 2.21
N ALA A 163 6.95 -17.86 1.51
CA ALA A 163 8.07 -18.09 0.59
C ALA A 163 9.32 -18.64 1.30
N ALA A 164 9.64 -18.09 2.48
CA ALA A 164 10.80 -18.53 3.27
C ALA A 164 10.73 -20.00 3.73
N LEU A 165 9.52 -20.54 3.89
CA LEU A 165 9.29 -21.92 4.36
C LEU A 165 8.70 -22.85 3.30
N GLN A 166 8.51 -22.38 2.06
CA GLN A 166 7.91 -23.15 0.98
C GLN A 166 8.62 -24.48 0.74
N ASN A 167 9.96 -24.45 0.75
CA ASN A 167 10.82 -25.63 0.50
C ASN A 167 11.26 -26.35 1.79
N ASP A 168 10.67 -26.01 2.96
CA ASP A 168 10.97 -26.71 4.19
C ASP A 168 10.36 -28.13 4.17
N LYS A 169 11.16 -29.10 4.61
CA LYS A 169 10.82 -30.52 4.52
C LYS A 169 9.85 -31.03 5.59
N TYR A 170 9.65 -30.25 6.66
CA TYR A 170 8.93 -30.71 7.85
C TYR A 170 7.78 -29.83 8.25
N VAL A 171 7.81 -28.56 7.84
CA VAL A 171 6.77 -27.62 8.21
C VAL A 171 6.04 -27.08 6.98
N SER A 172 4.80 -26.73 7.18
CA SER A 172 3.97 -25.97 6.24
C SER A 172 3.40 -24.74 6.92
N THR A 173 2.89 -23.83 6.11
CA THR A 173 2.37 -22.55 6.57
C THR A 173 1.00 -22.31 5.97
N ARG A 174 0.08 -21.73 6.76
CA ARG A 174 -1.22 -21.28 6.29
C ARG A 174 -1.55 -19.90 6.87
N SER A 175 -2.38 -19.13 6.20
CA SER A 175 -2.89 -17.85 6.72
C SER A 175 -4.29 -18.04 7.26
N GLU A 176 -4.50 -17.62 8.52
CA GLU A 176 -5.77 -17.72 9.25
C GLU A 176 -6.29 -16.34 9.65
N GLY A 177 -7.60 -16.25 9.90
CA GLY A 177 -8.28 -15.01 10.30
C GLY A 177 -8.63 -14.09 9.13
N GLU A 178 -9.30 -13.00 9.46
CA GLU A 178 -9.72 -11.95 8.55
C GLU A 178 -8.90 -10.67 8.78
N GLU A 179 -8.77 -9.83 7.74
CA GLU A 179 -8.11 -8.54 7.90
C GLU A 179 -8.88 -7.66 8.89
N PRO A 180 -8.23 -6.89 9.77
CA PRO A 180 -6.77 -6.67 9.87
C PRO A 180 -6.03 -7.67 10.78
N PHE A 181 -6.71 -8.71 11.28
CA PHE A 181 -6.14 -9.67 12.25
C PHE A 181 -5.57 -10.93 11.59
N ARG A 182 -5.54 -10.98 10.26
CA ARG A 182 -5.05 -12.13 9.51
C ARG A 182 -3.55 -12.35 9.76
N HIS A 183 -3.19 -13.60 10.08
CA HIS A 183 -1.85 -14.00 10.49
C HIS A 183 -1.40 -15.31 9.86
N VAL A 184 -0.12 -15.65 9.99
CA VAL A 184 0.44 -16.92 9.53
C VAL A 184 0.54 -17.90 10.68
N VAL A 185 0.13 -19.14 10.43
CA VAL A 185 0.34 -20.28 11.32
C VAL A 185 1.36 -21.21 10.67
N ILE A 186 2.37 -21.62 11.45
CA ILE A 186 3.42 -22.56 11.06
C ILE A 186 3.17 -23.87 11.82
N PHE A 187 3.09 -24.99 11.11
CA PHE A 187 2.74 -26.29 11.68
C PHE A 187 3.55 -27.44 11.05
N ILE A 188 3.59 -28.59 11.73
CA ILE A 188 4.21 -29.80 11.15
C ILE A 188 3.34 -30.33 10.02
N ASP A 189 3.96 -30.55 8.88
CA ASP A 189 3.34 -31.19 7.72
C ASP A 189 3.68 -32.70 7.78
N LYS A 190 2.67 -33.52 8.11
CA LYS A 190 2.84 -34.97 8.24
C LYS A 190 3.12 -35.63 6.88
N ASP A 191 2.48 -35.11 5.83
CA ASP A 191 2.63 -35.68 4.47
C ASP A 191 4.04 -35.43 3.92
N LYS A 192 4.64 -34.26 4.25
CA LYS A 192 6.04 -33.96 3.92
C LYS A 192 7.03 -34.78 4.77
N ALA A 193 6.65 -35.20 5.95
CA ALA A 193 7.51 -35.98 6.86
C ALA A 193 7.51 -37.48 6.53
N GLU A 194 6.43 -38.04 5.97
CA GLU A 194 6.24 -39.46 5.66
C GLU A 194 6.76 -39.88 4.29
N ASN A 195 6.86 -38.96 3.33
CA ASN A 195 7.35 -39.20 1.97
C ASN A 195 8.90 -39.29 1.91
N ARG A 196 9.52 -40.11 2.79
CA ARG A 196 10.94 -40.42 2.78
C ARG A 196 11.23 -41.91 2.76
#